data_437dedf812527f16077225e44209cf34
#
_entry.id   437dedf812527f16077225e44209cf34
#
_cell.length_a   1.000
_cell.length_b   1.000
_cell.length_c   1.000
_cell.angle_alpha   90.00
_cell.angle_beta   90.00
_cell.angle_gamma   90.00
#
_symmetry.space_group_name_H-M   'P 1'
#
loop_
_entity.id
_entity.type
_entity.pdbx_description
1 polymer ?
#
loop_
_entity_poly.entity_id
_entity_poly.type
_entity_poly.pdbx_seq_one_letter_code
_entity_poly.pdbx_strand_id
1 'polypeptide(L)'
;MRRLGTHASIAIWGGNNENEEALNWYRESREHRDTYLVDEVALYVDTVLPAISAADADRRPVVDTSPSNGLLSREPYVKRWGATSSQADAAAGAWGDIHYYNSAADCEDPSTYPSARFVSEHGFQAFPAMAAYEAVSAPADWSRESSLVRWRMRHPDGDAQALAMLRRHFRVPPANASHAAAHAASHAAPHAAGSTVRRLFGEMERAQGVNSQRRLFGEMERGFPPPPLPPPMMTMPNPPSELSPQPPPPATPPPPPPTRGWSSWGQRRLFDEYLFLTQAQQARCYEVAFGRWRRDRGRAAFTMGILYWQLNAIWPGPDWSTIEYDGRLRLSHYSVARAFAPLALSVELDVADDGSALDGRLRVHAASDLPGAVAGTLRVDVHLWATAPAWPAHSLELPVSIAAEASAMVHEVSLVALGLGPGAKIARDDAFVRLSFEPNDASAAPGAVPSTGRVFVDVWLTPFKSARMTRAQPAIVSLAQTSLTRAVLRILSNATAALVAVESDAVVGAFSDGAFTLLAGEVRELTFEARAPFALEQMRQGLSVRSVWDTYEGEEAT
;
A
#
# COMPACT_ATOMS: atom_id res chain seq x y z
N MET A 1 15.93 19.03 -20.29
CA MET A 1 16.84 19.78 -19.41
C MET A 1 16.59 21.29 -19.49
N ARG A 2 16.93 21.99 -20.59
CA ARG A 2 16.80 23.48 -20.65
C ARG A 2 15.41 24.01 -20.26
N ARG A 3 14.34 23.30 -20.63
CA ARG A 3 12.95 23.69 -20.27
C ARG A 3 12.63 23.49 -18.80
N LEU A 4 13.18 22.44 -18.18
CA LEU A 4 12.85 22.04 -16.80
C LEU A 4 13.90 22.52 -15.78
N GLY A 5 15.11 22.87 -16.21
CA GLY A 5 16.21 23.23 -15.32
C GLY A 5 15.97 24.46 -14.45
N THR A 6 14.96 25.30 -14.77
CA THR A 6 14.57 26.45 -13.97
C THR A 6 13.73 26.09 -12.72
N HIS A 7 13.27 24.83 -12.60
CA HIS A 7 12.48 24.42 -11.45
C HIS A 7 13.39 24.12 -10.26
N ALA A 8 13.23 24.87 -9.18
CA ALA A 8 13.99 24.70 -7.94
C ALA A 8 13.74 23.36 -7.24
N SER A 9 12.63 22.70 -7.53
CA SER A 9 12.27 21.38 -6.97
C SER A 9 13.09 20.22 -7.54
N ILE A 10 13.83 20.41 -8.63
CA ILE A 10 14.70 19.39 -9.20
C ILE A 10 16.02 19.40 -8.43
N ALA A 11 16.27 18.35 -7.63
CA ALA A 11 17.47 18.22 -6.82
C ALA A 11 18.59 17.41 -7.51
N ILE A 12 18.21 16.40 -8.29
CA ILE A 12 19.13 15.46 -8.95
C ILE A 12 18.55 15.01 -10.30
N TRP A 13 19.41 14.70 -11.25
CA TRP A 13 19.03 14.10 -12.54
C TRP A 13 19.41 12.61 -12.58
N GLY A 14 18.50 11.77 -13.07
CA GLY A 14 18.74 10.35 -13.33
C GLY A 14 18.90 10.08 -14.82
N GLY A 15 19.86 9.26 -15.19
CA GLY A 15 20.13 8.84 -16.58
C GLY A 15 19.13 7.79 -17.07
N ASN A 16 18.91 6.77 -16.27
CA ASN A 16 17.97 5.69 -16.57
C ASN A 16 17.36 5.07 -15.32
N ASN A 17 16.36 4.21 -15.52
CA ASN A 17 15.78 3.36 -14.49
C ASN A 17 16.19 1.91 -14.71
N GLU A 18 16.88 1.31 -13.73
CA GLU A 18 17.20 -0.12 -13.58
C GLU A 18 18.03 -0.77 -14.71
N ASN A 19 18.52 -0.02 -15.71
CA ASN A 19 19.23 -0.63 -16.83
C ASN A 19 20.51 -1.34 -16.40
N GLU A 20 21.28 -0.76 -15.49
CA GLU A 20 22.48 -1.41 -14.94
C GLU A 20 22.12 -2.72 -14.21
N GLU A 21 21.05 -2.72 -13.43
CA GLU A 21 20.59 -3.89 -12.69
C GLU A 21 20.03 -4.97 -13.63
N ALA A 22 19.29 -4.55 -14.66
CA ALA A 22 18.66 -5.42 -15.65
C ALA A 22 19.66 -6.30 -16.43
N LEU A 23 20.93 -5.91 -16.47
CA LEU A 23 21.99 -6.75 -17.04
C LEU A 23 22.14 -8.10 -16.32
N ASN A 24 21.63 -8.20 -15.09
CA ASN A 24 21.65 -9.45 -14.33
C ASN A 24 20.31 -10.20 -14.36
N TRP A 25 19.22 -9.61 -14.88
CA TRP A 25 17.89 -10.22 -14.79
C TRP A 25 17.68 -11.30 -15.84
N TYR A 26 18.03 -11.00 -17.11
CA TYR A 26 17.72 -11.88 -18.22
C TYR A 26 18.91 -12.80 -18.55
N ARG A 27 18.61 -14.00 -19.07
CA ARG A 27 19.64 -14.96 -19.47
C ARG A 27 20.54 -14.37 -20.56
N GLU A 28 19.95 -13.78 -21.58
CA GLU A 28 20.65 -13.15 -22.68
C GLU A 28 21.60 -12.03 -22.23
N SER A 29 21.13 -11.16 -21.33
CA SER A 29 21.96 -10.09 -20.77
C SER A 29 23.18 -10.65 -20.03
N ARG A 30 22.98 -11.75 -19.27
CA ARG A 30 24.07 -12.40 -18.53
C ARG A 30 25.09 -13.09 -19.48
N GLU A 31 24.59 -13.72 -20.53
CA GLU A 31 25.43 -14.43 -21.53
C GLU A 31 26.28 -13.44 -22.36
N HIS A 32 25.77 -12.24 -22.61
CA HIS A 32 26.43 -11.18 -23.38
C HIS A 32 26.79 -9.95 -22.54
N ARG A 33 27.03 -10.17 -21.26
CA ARG A 33 27.20 -9.12 -20.27
C ARG A 33 28.25 -8.07 -20.64
N ASP A 34 29.39 -8.48 -21.18
CA ASP A 34 30.47 -7.56 -21.52
C ASP A 34 30.09 -6.62 -22.66
N THR A 35 29.30 -7.09 -23.62
CA THR A 35 28.77 -6.27 -24.73
C THR A 35 27.78 -5.24 -24.18
N TYR A 36 26.78 -5.68 -23.41
CA TYR A 36 25.78 -4.78 -22.85
C TYR A 36 26.37 -3.78 -21.85
N LEU A 37 27.43 -4.19 -21.13
CA LEU A 37 28.14 -3.29 -20.24
C LEU A 37 28.84 -2.15 -21.02
N VAL A 38 29.49 -2.47 -22.15
CA VAL A 38 30.12 -1.46 -22.99
C VAL A 38 29.07 -0.51 -23.56
N ASP A 39 27.93 -1.02 -24.00
CA ASP A 39 26.84 -0.22 -24.54
C ASP A 39 26.22 0.67 -23.46
N GLU A 40 26.01 0.14 -22.24
CA GLU A 40 25.51 0.89 -21.09
C GLU A 40 26.43 2.07 -20.73
N VAL A 41 27.75 1.82 -20.65
CA VAL A 41 28.73 2.85 -20.35
C VAL A 41 28.77 3.89 -21.47
N ALA A 42 28.84 3.47 -22.73
CA ALA A 42 28.89 4.38 -23.88
C ALA A 42 27.63 5.27 -23.96
N LEU A 43 26.44 4.70 -23.67
CA LEU A 43 25.19 5.45 -23.73
C LEU A 43 25.03 6.36 -22.52
N TYR A 44 25.05 5.83 -21.31
CA TYR A 44 24.66 6.61 -20.12
C TYR A 44 25.82 7.38 -19.53
N VAL A 45 27.03 6.82 -19.46
CA VAL A 45 28.18 7.47 -18.84
C VAL A 45 28.86 8.44 -19.81
N ASP A 46 29.13 8.02 -21.05
CA ASP A 46 29.92 8.81 -21.99
C ASP A 46 29.07 9.77 -22.83
N THR A 47 27.77 9.51 -22.98
CA THR A 47 26.86 10.32 -23.80
C THR A 47 25.85 11.09 -22.97
N VAL A 48 25.00 10.41 -22.18
CA VAL A 48 23.88 11.03 -21.48
C VAL A 48 24.34 11.92 -20.34
N LEU A 49 25.24 11.46 -19.48
CA LEU A 49 25.74 12.27 -18.36
C LEU A 49 26.42 13.57 -18.80
N PRO A 50 27.35 13.60 -19.79
CA PRO A 50 27.90 14.85 -20.29
C PRO A 50 26.85 15.78 -20.89
N ALA A 51 25.87 15.22 -21.64
CA ALA A 51 24.80 16.00 -22.24
C ALA A 51 23.90 16.66 -21.19
N ILE A 52 23.58 15.94 -20.10
CA ILE A 52 22.84 16.48 -18.97
C ILE A 52 23.65 17.61 -18.30
N SER A 53 24.91 17.33 -17.95
CA SER A 53 25.80 18.28 -17.27
C SER A 53 26.02 19.56 -18.09
N ALA A 54 26.10 19.44 -19.43
CA ALA A 54 26.21 20.59 -20.32
C ALA A 54 24.91 21.40 -20.46
N ALA A 55 23.74 20.75 -20.25
CA ALA A 55 22.44 21.39 -20.40
C ALA A 55 21.89 21.98 -19.10
N ASP A 56 22.39 21.59 -17.94
CA ASP A 56 21.97 22.07 -16.63
C ASP A 56 22.90 23.18 -16.13
N ALA A 57 22.42 24.42 -16.20
CA ALA A 57 23.19 25.59 -15.77
C ALA A 57 23.50 25.60 -14.27
N ASP A 58 22.66 24.97 -13.45
CA ASP A 58 22.81 24.91 -12.00
C ASP A 58 23.75 23.79 -11.54
N ARG A 59 24.23 22.97 -12.48
CA ARG A 59 25.17 21.88 -12.22
C ARG A 59 24.70 20.92 -11.12
N ARG A 60 23.42 20.57 -11.13
CA ARG A 60 22.86 19.61 -10.17
C ARG A 60 23.56 18.25 -10.27
N PRO A 61 23.60 17.48 -9.20
CA PRO A 61 24.09 16.11 -9.23
C PRO A 61 23.36 15.27 -10.29
N VAL A 62 24.10 14.37 -10.93
CA VAL A 62 23.57 13.45 -11.95
C VAL A 62 24.03 12.05 -11.59
N VAL A 63 23.10 11.09 -11.60
CA VAL A 63 23.39 9.65 -11.52
C VAL A 63 23.11 9.01 -12.87
N ASP A 64 23.91 8.05 -13.24
CA ASP A 64 23.78 7.31 -14.50
C ASP A 64 22.54 6.42 -14.51
N THR A 65 22.26 5.77 -13.39
CA THR A 65 21.16 4.82 -13.22
C THR A 65 20.52 4.99 -11.84
N SER A 66 19.29 4.52 -11.67
CA SER A 66 18.62 4.30 -10.40
C SER A 66 18.06 2.86 -10.40
N PRO A 67 18.34 2.01 -9.38
CA PRO A 67 19.14 2.29 -8.20
C PRO A 67 20.63 2.44 -8.50
N SER A 68 21.34 3.15 -7.60
CA SER A 68 22.78 3.39 -7.75
C SER A 68 23.50 3.31 -6.41
N ASN A 69 24.84 3.12 -6.43
CA ASN A 69 25.69 3.21 -5.25
C ASN A 69 26.24 4.63 -5.02
N GLY A 70 25.52 5.65 -5.47
CA GLY A 70 25.89 7.05 -5.35
C GLY A 70 26.38 7.65 -6.66
N LEU A 71 26.98 8.84 -6.59
CA LEU A 71 27.50 9.53 -7.77
C LEU A 71 28.61 8.73 -8.45
N LEU A 72 28.55 8.69 -9.77
CA LEU A 72 29.53 7.99 -10.59
C LEU A 72 30.93 8.55 -10.40
N SER A 73 31.90 7.69 -10.14
CA SER A 73 33.32 7.98 -10.28
C SER A 73 33.72 7.75 -11.75
N ARG A 74 34.09 8.83 -12.46
CA ARG A 74 34.42 8.74 -13.88
C ARG A 74 35.82 8.25 -14.19
N GLU A 75 36.78 8.55 -13.29
CA GLU A 75 38.19 8.21 -13.53
C GLU A 75 38.84 7.62 -12.26
N PRO A 76 38.96 6.32 -12.17
CA PRO A 76 38.42 5.29 -13.06
C PRO A 76 36.91 5.09 -12.87
N TYR A 77 36.21 4.66 -13.90
CA TYR A 77 34.83 4.21 -13.77
C TYR A 77 34.76 2.99 -12.83
N VAL A 78 34.04 3.14 -11.75
CA VAL A 78 33.87 2.07 -10.77
C VAL A 78 32.61 1.29 -11.12
N LYS A 79 32.80 0.07 -11.59
CA LYS A 79 31.73 -0.86 -11.87
C LYS A 79 30.98 -1.25 -10.59
N ARG A 80 29.65 -1.11 -10.62
CA ARG A 80 28.78 -1.32 -9.46
C ARG A 80 27.87 -2.54 -9.56
N TRP A 81 28.14 -3.42 -10.54
CA TRP A 81 27.34 -4.60 -10.83
C TRP A 81 27.25 -5.56 -9.64
N GLY A 82 26.04 -5.96 -9.32
CA GLY A 82 25.77 -6.98 -8.31
C GLY A 82 25.72 -6.49 -6.88
N ALA A 83 25.89 -5.19 -6.63
CA ALA A 83 25.69 -4.60 -5.32
C ALA A 83 24.29 -3.97 -5.20
N THR A 84 23.32 -4.51 -5.91
CA THR A 84 22.07 -3.84 -6.12
C THR A 84 20.98 -4.38 -5.25
N SER A 85 20.33 -3.56 -4.77
CA SER A 85 18.99 -3.05 -4.75
C SER A 85 17.91 -3.91 -4.13
N SER A 86 17.69 -5.09 -4.53
CA SER A 86 16.50 -5.83 -4.09
C SER A 86 16.74 -6.76 -2.92
N GLN A 87 17.98 -7.05 -2.62
CA GLN A 87 18.33 -8.01 -1.58
C GLN A 87 19.52 -7.55 -0.77
N ALA A 88 19.22 -6.77 0.26
CA ALA A 88 19.93 -6.79 1.54
C ALA A 88 21.46 -6.89 1.49
N ASP A 89 22.13 -6.25 0.57
CA ASP A 89 23.49 -5.86 0.83
C ASP A 89 23.44 -4.55 1.64
N ALA A 90 23.60 -4.66 2.96
CA ALA A 90 23.60 -3.52 3.86
C ALA A 90 24.64 -2.46 3.45
N ALA A 91 25.62 -2.83 2.65
CA ALA A 91 26.62 -1.94 2.07
C ALA A 91 26.09 -1.13 0.90
N ALA A 92 25.19 -1.68 0.07
CA ALA A 92 24.66 -0.99 -1.11
C ALA A 92 23.78 0.21 -0.73
N GLY A 93 22.91 0.06 0.28
CA GLY A 93 22.07 1.13 0.79
C GLY A 93 22.81 2.28 1.47
N ALA A 94 24.12 2.13 1.76
CA ALA A 94 24.88 3.11 2.54
C ALA A 94 25.30 4.36 1.75
N TRP A 95 25.35 4.31 0.42
CA TRP A 95 25.96 5.35 -0.39
C TRP A 95 25.07 5.92 -1.50
N GLY A 96 24.04 5.17 -1.91
CA GLY A 96 23.18 5.54 -3.03
C GLY A 96 21.70 5.40 -2.68
N ASP A 97 20.94 4.95 -3.67
CA ASP A 97 19.52 4.68 -3.57
C ASP A 97 19.23 3.19 -3.78
N ILE A 98 18.05 2.75 -3.32
CA ILE A 98 17.59 1.38 -3.50
C ILE A 98 16.19 1.35 -4.12
N HIS A 99 15.95 0.30 -4.92
CA HIS A 99 14.62 -0.19 -5.28
C HIS A 99 14.35 -1.44 -4.46
N TYR A 100 13.34 -1.43 -3.61
CA TYR A 100 13.07 -2.55 -2.73
C TYR A 100 11.68 -3.12 -2.91
N TYR A 101 11.64 -4.36 -3.39
CA TYR A 101 10.43 -5.14 -3.59
C TYR A 101 10.63 -6.54 -2.99
N ASN A 102 9.84 -6.89 -1.99
CA ASN A 102 9.89 -8.20 -1.37
C ASN A 102 8.47 -8.69 -1.06
N SER A 103 7.96 -9.57 -1.89
CA SER A 103 6.65 -10.19 -1.73
C SER A 103 6.68 -11.51 -0.95
N ALA A 104 7.88 -12.04 -0.66
CA ALA A 104 8.06 -13.29 0.06
C ALA A 104 8.16 -13.10 1.57
N ALA A 105 8.87 -12.04 2.01
CA ALA A 105 8.97 -11.71 3.43
C ALA A 105 7.69 -11.06 3.94
N ASP A 106 7.46 -11.11 5.24
CA ASP A 106 6.32 -10.45 5.86
C ASP A 106 6.45 -8.94 5.76
N CYS A 107 5.54 -8.29 5.02
CA CYS A 107 5.57 -6.85 4.84
C CYS A 107 5.15 -6.06 6.09
N GLU A 108 4.56 -6.69 7.08
CA GLU A 108 4.24 -6.07 8.37
C GLU A 108 5.38 -6.22 9.40
N ASP A 109 6.42 -6.97 9.08
CA ASP A 109 7.65 -7.04 9.86
C ASP A 109 8.64 -5.95 9.41
N PRO A 110 8.91 -4.91 10.24
CA PRO A 110 9.83 -3.84 9.89
C PRO A 110 11.28 -4.30 9.70
N SER A 111 11.67 -5.48 10.20
CA SER A 111 13.02 -6.03 10.06
C SER A 111 13.32 -6.49 8.63
N THR A 112 12.29 -6.74 7.82
CA THR A 112 12.43 -7.16 6.41
C THR A 112 12.92 -6.02 5.50
N TYR A 113 12.78 -4.76 5.94
CA TYR A 113 13.15 -3.59 5.16
C TYR A 113 14.61 -3.20 5.40
N PRO A 114 15.43 -3.12 4.35
CA PRO A 114 16.84 -2.76 4.48
C PRO A 114 17.00 -1.31 4.91
N SER A 115 18.11 -1.02 5.61
CA SER A 115 18.54 0.34 5.85
C SER A 115 19.11 0.94 4.57
N ALA A 116 18.69 2.17 4.22
CA ALA A 116 19.12 2.84 2.99
C ALA A 116 19.25 4.34 3.18
N ARG A 117 20.16 4.98 2.42
CA ARG A 117 20.27 6.44 2.34
C ARG A 117 19.06 7.06 1.67
N PHE A 118 18.58 6.42 0.63
CA PHE A 118 17.45 6.87 -0.16
C PHE A 118 16.72 5.64 -0.73
N VAL A 119 15.42 5.61 -0.58
CA VAL A 119 14.56 4.59 -1.18
C VAL A 119 13.88 5.26 -2.36
N SER A 120 14.39 5.04 -3.57
CA SER A 120 13.88 5.64 -4.80
C SER A 120 12.69 4.90 -5.38
N GLU A 121 12.59 3.60 -5.06
CA GLU A 121 11.38 2.82 -5.34
C GLU A 121 11.08 1.81 -4.22
N HIS A 122 9.82 1.72 -3.90
CA HIS A 122 9.24 0.66 -3.08
C HIS A 122 7.79 0.46 -3.45
N GLY A 123 7.33 -0.78 -3.47
CA GLY A 123 5.93 -1.04 -3.75
C GLY A 123 5.44 -2.39 -3.26
N PHE A 124 4.14 -2.45 -3.02
CA PHE A 124 3.40 -3.67 -2.77
C PHE A 124 2.14 -3.67 -3.64
N GLN A 125 1.82 -4.80 -4.29
CA GLN A 125 0.70 -4.89 -5.21
C GLN A 125 -0.65 -4.95 -4.50
N ALA A 126 -1.64 -4.28 -5.11
CA ALA A 126 -3.05 -4.44 -4.76
C ALA A 126 -3.92 -4.46 -6.02
N PHE A 127 -5.11 -4.96 -5.88
CA PHE A 127 -6.13 -4.93 -6.91
C PHE A 127 -6.94 -3.63 -6.81
N PRO A 128 -7.46 -3.11 -7.94
CA PRO A 128 -8.38 -1.98 -7.91
C PRO A 128 -9.72 -2.36 -7.29
N ALA A 129 -10.51 -1.35 -6.90
CA ALA A 129 -11.84 -1.53 -6.35
C ALA A 129 -12.81 -2.20 -7.35
N MET A 130 -13.89 -2.77 -6.82
CA MET A 130 -14.91 -3.47 -7.63
C MET A 130 -15.47 -2.60 -8.76
N ALA A 131 -15.71 -1.32 -8.51
CA ALA A 131 -16.21 -0.38 -9.50
C ALA A 131 -15.29 -0.26 -10.75
N ALA A 132 -13.98 -0.37 -10.58
CA ALA A 132 -13.03 -0.34 -11.69
C ALA A 132 -13.13 -1.62 -12.55
N TYR A 133 -13.38 -2.77 -11.93
CA TYR A 133 -13.62 -4.02 -12.68
C TYR A 133 -14.98 -4.03 -13.35
N GLU A 134 -16.05 -3.57 -12.70
CA GLU A 134 -17.38 -3.49 -13.28
C GLU A 134 -17.41 -2.65 -14.56
N ALA A 135 -16.58 -1.62 -14.64
CA ALA A 135 -16.48 -0.77 -15.83
C ALA A 135 -15.90 -1.48 -17.07
N VAL A 136 -15.19 -2.61 -16.90
CA VAL A 136 -14.42 -3.26 -17.98
C VAL A 136 -14.63 -4.77 -18.10
N SER A 137 -15.54 -5.35 -17.31
CA SER A 137 -15.75 -6.79 -17.22
C SER A 137 -17.20 -7.17 -17.02
N ALA A 138 -17.50 -8.44 -17.14
CA ALA A 138 -18.83 -9.02 -16.91
C ALA A 138 -18.86 -9.81 -15.59
N PRO A 139 -20.03 -10.12 -15.02
CA PRO A 139 -20.15 -10.92 -13.79
C PRO A 139 -19.42 -12.26 -13.81
N ALA A 140 -19.22 -12.87 -14.96
CA ALA A 140 -18.45 -14.10 -15.12
C ALA A 140 -16.93 -13.91 -14.83
N ASP A 141 -16.45 -12.67 -14.91
CA ASP A 141 -15.03 -12.33 -14.67
C ASP A 141 -14.75 -11.98 -13.21
N TRP A 142 -15.76 -11.85 -12.35
CA TRP A 142 -15.61 -11.40 -10.97
C TRP A 142 -15.13 -12.54 -10.06
N SER A 143 -13.94 -12.97 -10.31
CA SER A 143 -13.21 -13.95 -9.50
C SER A 143 -11.72 -13.78 -9.70
N ARG A 144 -10.92 -13.94 -8.62
CA ARG A 144 -9.45 -13.97 -8.74
C ARG A 144 -8.94 -15.09 -9.65
N GLU A 145 -9.75 -16.12 -9.92
CA GLU A 145 -9.42 -17.24 -10.79
C GLU A 145 -9.87 -17.04 -12.23
N SER A 146 -10.58 -15.96 -12.54
CA SER A 146 -11.07 -15.68 -13.89
C SER A 146 -9.89 -15.42 -14.85
N SER A 147 -10.12 -15.74 -16.13
CA SER A 147 -9.11 -15.51 -17.17
C SER A 147 -8.77 -14.03 -17.34
N LEU A 148 -9.74 -13.13 -17.16
CA LEU A 148 -9.51 -11.69 -17.23
C LEU A 148 -8.61 -11.20 -16.10
N VAL A 149 -8.88 -11.58 -14.87
CA VAL A 149 -8.12 -11.14 -13.70
C VAL A 149 -6.69 -11.67 -13.78
N ARG A 150 -6.51 -12.95 -14.11
CA ARG A 150 -5.17 -13.54 -14.33
C ARG A 150 -4.43 -12.88 -15.49
N TRP A 151 -5.09 -12.58 -16.59
CA TRP A 151 -4.47 -11.89 -17.70
C TRP A 151 -4.03 -10.47 -17.36
N ARG A 152 -4.78 -9.76 -16.49
CA ARG A 152 -4.42 -8.42 -16.03
C ARG A 152 -3.31 -8.41 -14.99
N MET A 153 -3.07 -9.51 -14.31
CA MET A 153 -1.90 -9.68 -13.44
C MET A 153 -0.66 -9.86 -14.33
N ARG A 154 0.07 -8.76 -14.56
CA ARG A 154 1.24 -8.75 -15.42
C ARG A 154 2.54 -9.05 -14.70
N HIS A 155 2.54 -8.97 -13.37
CA HIS A 155 3.68 -9.38 -12.57
C HIS A 155 3.69 -10.91 -12.44
N PRO A 156 4.81 -11.58 -12.77
CA PRO A 156 4.94 -13.01 -12.60
C PRO A 156 4.63 -13.44 -11.16
N ASP A 157 3.80 -14.47 -11.00
CA ASP A 157 3.31 -14.98 -9.70
C ASP A 157 2.62 -13.96 -8.77
N GLY A 158 2.26 -12.77 -9.27
CA GLY A 158 1.68 -11.70 -8.47
C GLY A 158 0.41 -12.10 -7.73
N ASP A 159 -0.46 -12.92 -8.35
CA ASP A 159 -1.65 -13.47 -7.70
C ASP A 159 -1.30 -14.36 -6.50
N ALA A 160 -0.30 -15.23 -6.67
CA ALA A 160 0.15 -16.15 -5.62
C ALA A 160 0.83 -15.38 -4.48
N GLN A 161 1.63 -14.37 -4.81
CA GLN A 161 2.31 -13.50 -3.84
C GLN A 161 1.31 -12.68 -3.02
N ALA A 162 0.33 -12.03 -3.66
CA ALA A 162 -0.72 -11.30 -2.99
C ALA A 162 -1.54 -12.22 -2.05
N LEU A 163 -1.94 -13.39 -2.54
CA LEU A 163 -2.70 -14.35 -1.75
C LEU A 163 -1.90 -14.90 -0.56
N ALA A 164 -0.60 -15.17 -0.73
CA ALA A 164 0.27 -15.66 0.34
C ALA A 164 0.39 -14.60 1.45
N MET A 165 0.56 -13.32 1.09
CA MET A 165 0.64 -12.23 2.05
C MET A 165 -0.69 -12.02 2.78
N LEU A 166 -1.82 -12.02 2.07
CA LEU A 166 -3.14 -11.92 2.68
C LEU A 166 -3.39 -13.02 3.74
N ARG A 167 -3.00 -14.25 3.43
CA ARG A 167 -3.17 -15.38 4.36
C ARG A 167 -2.32 -15.27 5.63
N ARG A 168 -1.27 -14.45 5.64
CA ARG A 168 -0.52 -14.16 6.86
C ARG A 168 -1.34 -13.33 7.83
N HIS A 169 -2.10 -12.36 7.33
CA HIS A 169 -2.71 -11.31 8.13
C HIS A 169 -4.23 -11.37 8.22
N PHE A 170 -4.91 -11.88 7.19
CA PHE A 170 -6.37 -11.86 7.08
C PHE A 170 -6.98 -13.26 6.89
N ARG A 171 -8.27 -13.39 7.18
CA ARG A 171 -9.10 -14.50 6.69
C ARG A 171 -9.47 -14.19 5.26
N VAL A 172 -9.03 -15.00 4.34
CA VAL A 172 -9.20 -14.73 2.90
C VAL A 172 -10.47 -15.41 2.41
N PRO A 173 -11.40 -14.67 1.78
CA PRO A 173 -12.62 -15.25 1.24
C PRO A 173 -12.31 -16.31 0.18
N PRO A 174 -13.15 -17.35 0.01
CA PRO A 174 -12.98 -18.36 -1.01
C PRO A 174 -13.06 -17.72 -2.42
N ALA A 175 -12.44 -18.36 -3.40
CA ALA A 175 -12.38 -17.83 -4.77
C ALA A 175 -13.74 -17.79 -5.47
N ASN A 176 -14.64 -18.71 -5.12
CA ASN A 176 -15.98 -18.79 -5.70
C ASN A 176 -17.00 -19.33 -4.70
N ALA A 177 -18.27 -19.11 -4.98
CA ALA A 177 -19.37 -19.47 -4.10
C ALA A 177 -19.54 -21.00 -3.91
N SER A 178 -19.12 -21.84 -4.86
CA SER A 178 -19.14 -23.29 -4.71
C SER A 178 -18.07 -23.78 -3.72
N HIS A 179 -16.90 -23.16 -3.70
CA HIS A 179 -15.88 -23.43 -2.69
C HIS A 179 -16.29 -22.93 -1.30
N ALA A 180 -17.06 -21.85 -1.22
CA ALA A 180 -17.61 -21.36 0.05
C ALA A 180 -18.52 -22.40 0.70
N ALA A 181 -19.42 -23.01 -0.05
CA ALA A 181 -20.32 -24.08 0.43
C ALA A 181 -19.55 -25.35 0.89
N ALA A 182 -18.49 -25.73 0.16
CA ALA A 182 -17.64 -26.85 0.52
C ALA A 182 -16.83 -26.58 1.79
N HIS A 183 -16.34 -25.36 1.98
CA HIS A 183 -15.59 -24.94 3.16
C HIS A 183 -16.47 -24.92 4.41
N ALA A 184 -17.67 -24.36 4.31
CA ALA A 184 -18.65 -24.38 5.40
C ALA A 184 -19.04 -25.81 5.81
N ALA A 185 -19.23 -26.71 4.83
CA ALA A 185 -19.53 -28.12 5.09
C ALA A 185 -18.36 -28.85 5.77
N SER A 186 -17.11 -28.50 5.52
CA SER A 186 -15.92 -29.12 6.15
C SER A 186 -15.71 -28.67 7.59
N HIS A 187 -16.16 -27.49 7.98
CA HIS A 187 -16.11 -27.01 9.37
C HIS A 187 -17.28 -27.50 10.24
N ALA A 188 -18.38 -27.91 9.63
CA ALA A 188 -19.52 -28.48 10.32
C ALA A 188 -19.35 -29.98 10.71
N ALA A 189 -18.27 -30.64 10.27
CA ALA A 189 -17.98 -32.03 10.64
C ALA A 189 -17.21 -32.09 11.97
N PRO A 190 -17.60 -32.95 12.94
CA PRO A 190 -16.93 -33.04 14.22
C PRO A 190 -15.48 -33.52 14.06
N HIS A 191 -14.57 -32.86 14.75
CA HIS A 191 -13.14 -33.19 14.80
C HIS A 191 -12.89 -34.65 15.24
N ALA A 192 -12.66 -35.53 14.28
CA ALA A 192 -12.02 -36.82 14.51
C ALA A 192 -10.98 -37.03 13.41
N ALA A 193 -9.75 -36.93 13.78
CA ALA A 193 -8.50 -37.40 13.17
C ALA A 193 -7.43 -36.33 13.05
N GLY A 194 -6.67 -36.17 14.11
CA GLY A 194 -5.37 -35.48 14.06
C GLY A 194 -4.32 -36.38 13.41
N SER A 195 -3.28 -35.77 12.89
CA SER A 195 -1.93 -36.32 12.69
C SER A 195 -1.33 -36.46 11.28
N THR A 196 -2.00 -36.16 10.17
CA THR A 196 -1.35 -36.40 8.86
C THR A 196 -0.92 -35.09 8.13
N VAL A 197 -1.46 -33.95 8.50
CA VAL A 197 -1.23 -32.68 7.76
C VAL A 197 0.06 -31.96 8.16
N ARG A 198 0.59 -32.22 9.36
CA ARG A 198 1.85 -31.58 9.83
C ARG A 198 3.12 -32.04 9.11
N ARG A 199 3.07 -33.18 8.40
CA ARG A 199 4.25 -33.70 7.67
C ARG A 199 4.46 -33.10 6.29
N LEU A 200 3.40 -32.67 5.62
CA LEU A 200 3.47 -32.13 4.27
C LEU A 200 3.91 -30.65 4.24
N PHE A 201 3.61 -29.86 5.27
CA PHE A 201 4.06 -28.46 5.34
C PHE A 201 5.54 -28.32 5.69
N GLY A 202 6.11 -29.20 6.49
CA GLY A 202 7.53 -29.17 6.86
C GLY A 202 8.50 -29.57 5.74
N GLU A 203 8.02 -30.22 4.69
CA GLU A 203 8.83 -30.60 3.53
C GLU A 203 8.78 -29.52 2.42
N MET A 204 7.71 -28.74 2.33
CA MET A 204 7.61 -27.62 1.39
C MET A 204 8.44 -26.41 1.79
N GLU A 205 8.60 -26.12 3.08
CA GLU A 205 9.42 -24.99 3.55
C GLU A 205 10.92 -25.22 3.35
N ARG A 206 11.39 -26.49 3.37
CA ARG A 206 12.81 -26.80 3.14
C ARG A 206 13.21 -26.83 1.66
N ALA A 207 12.26 -26.91 0.74
CA ALA A 207 12.51 -26.94 -0.69
C ALA A 207 12.48 -25.56 -1.37
N GLN A 208 11.96 -24.53 -0.68
CA GLN A 208 11.78 -23.18 -1.25
C GLN A 208 12.87 -22.16 -0.85
N GLY A 209 13.81 -22.52 0.02
CA GLY A 209 14.96 -21.68 0.32
C GLY A 209 15.94 -21.65 -0.86
N VAL A 210 16.11 -20.48 -1.46
CA VAL A 210 17.21 -20.09 -2.38
C VAL A 210 16.95 -20.14 -3.89
N ASN A 211 15.89 -20.79 -4.42
CA ASN A 211 15.78 -20.93 -5.88
C ASN A 211 14.53 -20.31 -6.56
N SER A 212 13.65 -19.63 -5.82
CA SER A 212 12.40 -19.14 -6.42
C SER A 212 12.58 -17.95 -7.37
N GLN A 213 13.52 -17.06 -7.11
CA GLN A 213 13.78 -15.94 -8.03
C GLN A 213 14.46 -16.34 -9.34
N ARG A 214 15.26 -17.41 -9.33
CA ARG A 214 15.92 -17.89 -10.56
C ARG A 214 14.97 -18.61 -11.54
N ARG A 215 13.83 -19.10 -11.10
CA ARG A 215 12.83 -19.74 -12.00
C ARG A 215 11.85 -18.75 -12.62
N LEU A 216 11.61 -17.61 -11.98
CA LEU A 216 10.61 -16.63 -12.39
C LEU A 216 10.91 -15.96 -13.74
N PHE A 217 12.17 -15.84 -14.12
CA PHE A 217 12.55 -15.17 -15.36
C PHE A 217 12.80 -16.14 -16.55
N GLY A 218 12.92 -17.44 -16.29
CA GLY A 218 13.18 -18.43 -17.34
C GLY A 218 11.97 -18.80 -18.22
N GLU A 219 10.75 -18.50 -17.80
CA GLU A 219 9.54 -18.84 -18.58
C GLU A 219 9.05 -17.72 -19.51
N MET A 220 9.59 -16.51 -19.39
CA MET A 220 9.34 -15.44 -20.38
C MET A 220 10.05 -15.63 -21.72
N GLU A 221 10.94 -16.62 -21.81
CA GLU A 221 11.73 -16.90 -23.03
C GLU A 221 11.01 -17.73 -24.11
N ARG A 222 9.78 -18.19 -23.88
CA ARG A 222 9.02 -18.86 -24.95
C ARG A 222 8.34 -17.83 -25.83
N GLY A 223 9.02 -17.56 -26.95
CA GLY A 223 8.76 -16.52 -27.91
C GLY A 223 7.30 -16.34 -28.32
N PHE A 224 6.87 -15.09 -28.22
CA PHE A 224 5.78 -14.60 -29.05
C PHE A 224 6.33 -14.33 -30.46
N PRO A 225 5.63 -14.66 -31.55
CA PRO A 225 6.02 -14.21 -32.87
C PRO A 225 6.01 -12.67 -32.87
N PRO A 226 6.95 -12.03 -33.60
CA PRO A 226 6.96 -10.57 -33.70
C PRO A 226 5.64 -10.08 -34.26
N PRO A 227 5.14 -8.93 -33.79
CA PRO A 227 3.93 -8.32 -34.33
C PRO A 227 4.16 -8.00 -35.81
N PRO A 228 3.15 -8.12 -36.69
CA PRO A 228 3.27 -7.73 -38.07
C PRO A 228 3.63 -6.25 -38.18
N LEU A 229 4.52 -5.92 -39.08
CA LEU A 229 4.92 -4.55 -39.39
C LEU A 229 3.68 -3.71 -39.73
N PRO A 230 3.59 -2.47 -39.29
CA PRO A 230 2.48 -1.60 -39.65
C PRO A 230 2.51 -1.33 -41.15
N PRO A 231 1.35 -1.25 -41.81
CA PRO A 231 1.27 -0.91 -43.21
C PRO A 231 1.82 0.51 -43.45
N PRO A 232 2.37 0.79 -44.64
CA PRO A 232 2.92 2.11 -44.95
C PRO A 232 1.87 3.19 -44.80
N MET A 233 2.27 4.32 -44.20
CA MET A 233 1.41 5.49 -44.00
C MET A 233 0.86 5.95 -45.36
N MET A 234 -0.44 5.80 -45.54
CA MET A 234 -1.19 6.52 -46.57
C MET A 234 -1.32 7.99 -46.16
N THR A 235 -0.86 8.87 -47.04
CA THR A 235 -1.11 10.31 -46.95
C THR A 235 -2.61 10.58 -46.97
N MET A 236 -3.11 11.13 -45.88
CA MET A 236 -4.49 11.58 -45.77
C MET A 236 -4.76 12.80 -46.66
N PRO A 237 -5.84 12.85 -47.41
CA PRO A 237 -6.30 14.07 -48.06
C PRO A 237 -6.86 15.06 -47.05
N ASN A 238 -6.71 16.36 -47.35
CA ASN A 238 -7.22 17.46 -46.51
C ASN A 238 -8.72 17.34 -46.25
N PRO A 239 -9.20 17.68 -45.04
CA PRO A 239 -10.62 17.62 -44.70
C PRO A 239 -11.39 18.72 -45.45
N PRO A 240 -12.60 18.44 -45.91
CA PRO A 240 -13.50 19.47 -46.43
C PRO A 240 -14.05 20.32 -45.28
N SER A 241 -14.17 21.62 -45.55
CA SER A 241 -14.73 22.65 -44.70
C SER A 241 -16.19 22.43 -44.38
N GLU A 242 -16.52 22.69 -43.12
CA GLU A 242 -17.83 23.04 -42.55
C GLU A 242 -19.03 22.11 -42.80
N LEU A 243 -19.27 21.26 -41.80
CA LEU A 243 -20.63 20.75 -41.50
C LEU A 243 -20.98 21.11 -40.05
N SER A 244 -22.05 21.85 -39.91
CA SER A 244 -22.65 22.21 -38.61
C SER A 244 -22.97 20.93 -37.81
N PRO A 245 -22.78 20.93 -36.48
CA PRO A 245 -23.03 19.77 -35.67
C PRO A 245 -24.52 19.45 -35.61
N GLN A 246 -24.89 18.26 -36.02
CA GLN A 246 -26.22 17.71 -35.75
C GLN A 246 -26.34 17.36 -34.27
N PRO A 247 -27.46 17.58 -33.62
CA PRO A 247 -27.69 17.16 -32.25
C PRO A 247 -27.57 15.63 -32.14
N PRO A 248 -27.01 15.12 -31.04
CA PRO A 248 -26.90 13.68 -30.83
C PRO A 248 -28.26 13.04 -30.76
N PRO A 249 -28.41 11.80 -31.25
CA PRO A 249 -29.67 11.06 -31.13
C PRO A 249 -30.02 10.90 -29.64
N PRO A 250 -31.32 10.84 -29.29
CA PRO A 250 -31.76 10.66 -27.92
C PRO A 250 -31.16 9.37 -27.36
N ALA A 251 -30.53 9.48 -26.15
CA ALA A 251 -29.94 8.35 -25.47
C ALA A 251 -31.01 7.25 -25.29
N THR A 252 -30.72 6.06 -25.79
CA THR A 252 -31.50 4.87 -25.45
C THR A 252 -31.44 4.69 -23.94
N PRO A 253 -32.57 4.46 -23.25
CA PRO A 253 -32.57 4.18 -21.84
C PRO A 253 -31.67 2.97 -21.57
N PRO A 254 -30.88 2.98 -20.48
CA PRO A 254 -30.05 1.83 -20.13
C PRO A 254 -30.95 0.58 -20.03
N PRO A 255 -30.47 -0.59 -20.47
CA PRO A 255 -31.19 -1.83 -20.30
C PRO A 255 -31.53 -2.03 -18.81
N PRO A 256 -32.69 -2.58 -18.46
CA PRO A 256 -33.03 -2.88 -17.08
C PRO A 256 -31.94 -3.77 -16.50
N PRO A 257 -31.56 -3.55 -15.23
CA PRO A 257 -30.52 -4.37 -14.61
C PRO A 257 -30.90 -5.85 -14.74
N PRO A 258 -29.96 -6.72 -15.12
CA PRO A 258 -30.27 -8.15 -15.25
C PRO A 258 -30.80 -8.66 -13.91
N THR A 259 -31.86 -9.46 -13.95
CA THR A 259 -32.40 -10.17 -12.80
C THR A 259 -31.30 -11.12 -12.30
N ARG A 260 -30.56 -10.67 -11.29
CA ARG A 260 -29.39 -11.39 -10.75
C ARG A 260 -29.85 -12.58 -9.91
N GLY A 261 -29.52 -13.77 -10.33
CA GLY A 261 -29.68 -14.97 -9.49
C GLY A 261 -28.81 -14.89 -8.23
N TRP A 262 -29.24 -15.46 -7.13
CA TRP A 262 -28.54 -15.46 -5.83
C TRP A 262 -27.06 -15.88 -5.92
N SER A 263 -26.68 -16.75 -6.86
CA SER A 263 -25.30 -17.18 -7.08
C SER A 263 -24.37 -16.06 -7.59
N SER A 264 -24.88 -15.11 -8.37
CA SER A 264 -24.06 -13.99 -8.90
C SER A 264 -23.79 -12.92 -7.85
N TRP A 265 -24.69 -12.70 -6.91
CA TRP A 265 -24.49 -11.77 -5.80
C TRP A 265 -23.42 -12.29 -4.83
N GLY A 266 -23.47 -13.58 -4.50
CA GLY A 266 -22.44 -14.21 -3.66
C GLY A 266 -21.05 -14.12 -4.28
N GLN A 267 -20.93 -14.36 -5.60
CA GLN A 267 -19.64 -14.28 -6.29
C GLN A 267 -19.09 -12.86 -6.34
N ARG A 268 -19.92 -11.85 -6.65
CA ARG A 268 -19.54 -10.44 -6.63
C ARG A 268 -19.00 -10.04 -5.25
N ARG A 269 -19.72 -10.41 -4.18
CA ARG A 269 -19.33 -10.10 -2.79
C ARG A 269 -17.98 -10.70 -2.45
N LEU A 270 -17.77 -11.99 -2.69
CA LEU A 270 -16.49 -12.65 -2.39
C LEU A 270 -15.31 -12.03 -3.13
N PHE A 271 -15.52 -11.63 -4.38
CA PHE A 271 -14.49 -10.96 -5.15
C PHE A 271 -14.21 -9.55 -4.62
N ASP A 272 -15.24 -8.78 -4.32
CA ASP A 272 -15.14 -7.44 -3.75
C ASP A 272 -14.45 -7.44 -2.37
N GLU A 273 -14.75 -8.39 -1.51
CA GLU A 273 -14.06 -8.62 -0.24
C GLU A 273 -12.55 -8.91 -0.45
N TYR A 274 -12.23 -9.75 -1.44
CA TYR A 274 -10.84 -10.02 -1.81
C TYR A 274 -10.12 -8.76 -2.29
N LEU A 275 -10.73 -7.96 -3.16
CA LEU A 275 -10.16 -6.69 -3.64
C LEU A 275 -9.87 -5.73 -2.49
N PHE A 276 -10.85 -5.54 -1.60
CA PHE A 276 -10.69 -4.71 -0.41
C PHE A 276 -9.51 -5.17 0.46
N LEU A 277 -9.40 -6.48 0.75
CA LEU A 277 -8.32 -7.01 1.56
C LEU A 277 -6.95 -6.81 0.91
N THR A 278 -6.83 -6.86 -0.43
CA THR A 278 -5.55 -6.55 -1.10
C THR A 278 -5.15 -5.09 -0.90
N GLN A 279 -6.09 -4.15 -0.93
CA GLN A 279 -5.83 -2.75 -0.65
C GLN A 279 -5.53 -2.49 0.83
N ALA A 280 -6.23 -3.17 1.73
CA ALA A 280 -5.95 -3.13 3.16
C ALA A 280 -4.52 -3.62 3.48
N GLN A 281 -4.10 -4.73 2.85
CA GLN A 281 -2.73 -5.23 2.99
C GLN A 281 -1.71 -4.25 2.43
N GLN A 282 -1.92 -3.71 1.23
CA GLN A 282 -1.03 -2.69 0.66
C GLN A 282 -0.89 -1.47 1.58
N ALA A 283 -1.99 -1.00 2.17
CA ALA A 283 -2.01 0.11 3.11
C ALA A 283 -1.13 -0.18 4.34
N ARG A 284 -1.22 -1.39 4.88
CA ARG A 284 -0.41 -1.84 6.01
C ARG A 284 1.07 -1.98 5.64
N CYS A 285 1.39 -2.61 4.50
CA CYS A 285 2.76 -2.75 4.04
C CYS A 285 3.45 -1.39 3.89
N TYR A 286 2.76 -0.39 3.30
CA TYR A 286 3.31 0.96 3.13
C TYR A 286 3.47 1.69 4.48
N GLU A 287 2.52 1.54 5.40
CA GLU A 287 2.63 2.11 6.74
C GLU A 287 3.88 1.61 7.48
N VAL A 288 4.12 0.30 7.46
CA VAL A 288 5.26 -0.31 8.14
C VAL A 288 6.58 0.06 7.45
N ALA A 289 6.66 -0.03 6.13
CA ALA A 289 7.85 0.30 5.35
C ALA A 289 8.27 1.76 5.56
N PHE A 290 7.35 2.70 5.37
CA PHE A 290 7.65 4.12 5.47
C PHE A 290 7.92 4.54 6.91
N GLY A 291 7.21 3.96 7.88
CA GLY A 291 7.53 4.11 9.30
C GLY A 291 8.95 3.66 9.61
N ARG A 292 9.38 2.51 9.08
CA ARG A 292 10.74 1.99 9.24
C ARG A 292 11.77 2.96 8.67
N TRP A 293 11.65 3.40 7.44
CA TRP A 293 12.63 4.29 6.80
C TRP A 293 12.61 5.71 7.37
N ARG A 294 11.47 6.22 7.82
CA ARG A 294 11.42 7.49 8.55
C ARG A 294 12.16 7.44 9.89
N ARG A 295 12.12 6.29 10.59
CA ARG A 295 12.96 6.08 11.79
C ARG A 295 14.45 6.08 11.45
N ASP A 296 14.82 5.51 10.32
CA ASP A 296 16.20 5.40 9.88
C ASP A 296 16.88 6.74 9.55
N ARG A 297 16.11 7.81 9.36
CA ARG A 297 16.63 9.18 9.30
C ARG A 297 17.46 9.53 10.53
N GLY A 298 17.05 9.10 11.71
CA GLY A 298 17.76 9.34 12.98
C GLY A 298 18.79 8.27 13.34
N ARG A 299 19.07 7.32 12.43
CA ARG A 299 19.98 6.19 12.64
C ARG A 299 21.19 6.27 11.71
N ALA A 300 22.09 5.29 11.78
CA ALA A 300 23.31 5.26 10.96
C ALA A 300 23.04 5.30 9.43
N ALA A 301 21.91 4.82 8.99
CA ALA A 301 21.50 4.87 7.58
C ALA A 301 21.26 6.30 7.08
N PHE A 302 20.80 7.21 7.95
CA PHE A 302 20.41 8.58 7.56
C PHE A 302 19.50 8.59 6.33
N THR A 303 18.42 7.83 6.36
CA THR A 303 17.47 7.80 5.23
C THR A 303 16.87 9.19 5.01
N MET A 304 17.18 9.79 3.86
CA MET A 304 16.85 11.17 3.55
C MET A 304 15.73 11.31 2.51
N GLY A 305 15.27 10.20 1.93
CA GLY A 305 14.16 10.23 1.01
C GLY A 305 13.51 8.86 0.83
N ILE A 306 12.21 8.90 0.57
CA ILE A 306 11.38 7.73 0.27
C ILE A 306 10.47 8.10 -0.88
N LEU A 307 10.56 7.36 -1.96
CA LEU A 307 9.62 7.39 -3.07
C LEU A 307 8.98 6.00 -3.20
N TYR A 308 7.79 5.94 -3.76
CA TYR A 308 7.15 4.66 -4.00
C TYR A 308 6.74 4.48 -5.46
N TRP A 309 6.82 3.29 -5.91
CA TRP A 309 6.29 2.84 -7.18
C TRP A 309 4.95 2.14 -6.93
N GLN A 310 3.80 2.64 -7.46
CA GLN A 310 3.76 3.83 -8.28
C GLN A 310 2.59 4.72 -7.87
N LEU A 311 2.55 5.98 -8.35
CA LEU A 311 1.52 6.93 -7.96
C LEU A 311 0.14 6.51 -8.44
N ASN A 312 -0.01 6.21 -9.76
CA ASN A 312 -1.32 5.93 -10.36
C ASN A 312 -1.28 4.76 -11.34
N ALA A 313 -2.42 4.07 -11.43
CA ALA A 313 -2.65 3.01 -12.41
C ALA A 313 -2.84 3.56 -13.81
N ILE A 314 -2.43 2.78 -14.82
CA ILE A 314 -2.62 3.09 -16.25
C ILE A 314 -3.79 2.32 -16.87
N TRP A 315 -4.39 1.40 -16.14
CA TRP A 315 -5.56 0.60 -16.53
C TRP A 315 -6.20 -0.05 -15.29
N PRO A 316 -7.46 -0.55 -15.37
CA PRO A 316 -8.08 -1.31 -14.29
C PRO A 316 -7.47 -2.71 -14.17
N GLY A 317 -6.45 -2.86 -13.36
CA GLY A 317 -5.74 -4.11 -13.10
C GLY A 317 -4.88 -4.03 -11.83
N PRO A 318 -4.37 -5.17 -11.34
CA PRO A 318 -3.48 -5.18 -10.17
C PRO A 318 -2.14 -4.55 -10.52
N ASP A 319 -1.69 -3.67 -9.66
CA ASP A 319 -0.42 -2.96 -9.72
C ASP A 319 -0.04 -2.37 -8.35
N TRP A 320 1.04 -1.59 -8.26
CA TRP A 320 1.55 -0.98 -7.02
C TRP A 320 0.98 0.41 -6.74
N SER A 321 0.05 0.91 -7.57
CA SER A 321 -0.44 2.28 -7.47
C SER A 321 -1.27 2.55 -6.21
N THR A 322 -1.32 3.81 -5.83
CA THR A 322 -2.21 4.32 -4.76
C THR A 322 -3.43 5.07 -5.31
N ILE A 323 -3.41 5.41 -6.60
CA ILE A 323 -4.51 6.05 -7.32
C ILE A 323 -4.94 5.13 -8.47
N GLU A 324 -6.20 4.78 -8.53
CA GLU A 324 -6.76 3.94 -9.58
C GLU A 324 -6.85 4.65 -10.94
N TYR A 325 -7.06 3.90 -12.00
CA TYR A 325 -7.13 4.41 -13.37
C TYR A 325 -8.17 5.52 -13.56
N ASP A 326 -9.32 5.40 -12.91
CA ASP A 326 -10.38 6.42 -12.92
C ASP A 326 -10.13 7.57 -11.93
N GLY A 327 -9.10 7.42 -11.07
CA GLY A 327 -8.63 8.40 -10.10
C GLY A 327 -9.24 8.30 -8.73
N ARG A 328 -9.93 7.23 -8.39
CA ARG A 328 -10.23 6.89 -7.00
C ARG A 328 -8.94 6.62 -6.23
N LEU A 329 -8.95 6.93 -4.94
CA LEU A 329 -7.82 6.66 -4.07
C LEU A 329 -7.96 5.24 -3.48
N ARG A 330 -6.90 4.45 -3.56
CA ARG A 330 -6.79 3.19 -2.81
C ARG A 330 -6.54 3.46 -1.33
N LEU A 331 -6.81 2.48 -0.48
CA LEU A 331 -6.57 2.59 0.96
C LEU A 331 -5.12 2.97 1.30
N SER A 332 -4.17 2.48 0.53
CA SER A 332 -2.74 2.79 0.67
C SER A 332 -2.42 4.27 0.48
N HIS A 333 -3.20 5.03 -0.31
CA HIS A 333 -2.98 6.46 -0.49
C HIS A 333 -3.08 7.23 0.82
N TYR A 334 -4.04 6.87 1.66
CA TYR A 334 -4.22 7.48 2.98
C TYR A 334 -3.10 7.09 3.96
N SER A 335 -2.62 5.84 3.90
CA SER A 335 -1.46 5.42 4.70
C SER A 335 -0.18 6.16 4.29
N VAL A 336 0.04 6.34 2.98
CA VAL A 336 1.14 7.17 2.45
C VAL A 336 1.02 8.61 2.93
N ALA A 337 -0.17 9.22 2.84
CA ALA A 337 -0.39 10.60 3.29
C ALA A 337 -0.07 10.77 4.79
N ARG A 338 -0.48 9.82 5.63
CA ARG A 338 -0.13 9.83 7.06
C ARG A 338 1.36 9.61 7.30
N ALA A 339 1.97 8.68 6.58
CA ALA A 339 3.40 8.41 6.72
C ALA A 339 4.28 9.58 6.27
N PHE A 340 3.84 10.36 5.27
CA PHE A 340 4.55 11.52 4.74
C PHE A 340 4.12 12.85 5.39
N ALA A 341 3.25 12.79 6.41
CA ALA A 341 2.90 13.98 7.16
C ALA A 341 4.16 14.62 7.80
N PRO A 342 4.22 15.97 7.90
CA PRO A 342 5.36 16.67 8.51
C PRO A 342 5.68 16.21 9.93
N LEU A 343 4.70 15.71 10.65
CA LEU A 343 4.87 15.06 11.95
C LEU A 343 4.17 13.70 11.90
N ALA A 344 4.91 12.63 12.15
CA ALA A 344 4.38 11.26 12.14
C ALA A 344 4.91 10.44 13.30
N LEU A 345 4.06 9.57 13.83
CA LEU A 345 4.43 8.51 14.77
C LEU A 345 4.67 7.20 14.02
N SER A 346 5.57 6.40 14.54
CA SER A 346 5.77 5.02 14.10
C SER A 346 6.23 4.16 15.27
N VAL A 347 6.16 2.84 15.12
CA VAL A 347 6.45 1.91 16.22
C VAL A 347 7.41 0.81 15.80
N GLU A 348 8.12 0.30 16.80
CA GLU A 348 8.78 -0.99 16.76
C GLU A 348 8.19 -1.82 17.89
N LEU A 349 7.70 -2.98 17.57
CA LEU A 349 7.17 -3.93 18.52
C LEU A 349 8.09 -5.17 18.54
N ASP A 350 8.83 -5.35 19.66
CA ASP A 350 9.60 -6.56 19.90
C ASP A 350 8.65 -7.64 20.43
N VAL A 351 8.34 -8.59 19.60
CA VAL A 351 7.65 -9.83 19.99
C VAL A 351 8.49 -10.99 19.48
N ALA A 352 8.70 -12.01 20.30
CA ALA A 352 9.33 -13.22 19.84
C ALA A 352 8.44 -13.92 18.78
N ASP A 353 9.06 -14.53 17.75
CA ASP A 353 8.39 -15.17 16.62
C ASP A 353 7.38 -16.28 17.03
N ASP A 354 7.57 -16.87 18.21
CA ASP A 354 6.69 -17.91 18.76
C ASP A 354 5.53 -17.35 19.61
N GLY A 355 5.39 -16.02 19.69
CA GLY A 355 4.42 -15.38 20.56
C GLY A 355 4.75 -15.47 22.05
N SER A 356 5.88 -16.07 22.43
CA SER A 356 6.30 -16.30 23.81
C SER A 356 7.04 -15.13 24.46
N ALA A 357 6.95 -13.91 23.90
CA ALA A 357 7.68 -12.77 24.45
C ALA A 357 7.38 -12.55 25.93
N LEU A 358 8.33 -12.93 26.73
CA LEU A 358 8.32 -12.69 28.18
C LEU A 358 8.32 -11.20 28.52
N ASP A 359 8.81 -10.32 27.61
CA ASP A 359 8.93 -8.87 27.80
C ASP A 359 8.80 -8.09 26.48
N GLY A 360 7.74 -8.32 25.70
CA GLY A 360 7.49 -7.54 24.50
C GLY A 360 7.58 -6.02 24.79
N ARG A 361 8.38 -5.31 24.01
CA ARG A 361 8.57 -3.85 24.15
C ARG A 361 7.98 -3.13 22.99
N LEU A 362 7.26 -2.07 23.30
CA LEU A 362 6.73 -1.11 22.34
C LEU A 362 7.62 0.13 22.37
N ARG A 363 8.35 0.39 21.29
CA ARG A 363 9.16 1.61 21.13
C ARG A 363 8.43 2.57 20.22
N VAL A 364 8.13 3.74 20.76
CA VAL A 364 7.43 4.81 20.04
C VAL A 364 8.46 5.77 19.47
N HIS A 365 8.40 5.98 18.17
CA HIS A 365 9.25 6.91 17.46
C HIS A 365 8.40 8.05 16.88
N ALA A 366 8.98 9.24 16.87
CA ALA A 366 8.43 10.40 16.19
C ALA A 366 9.42 10.87 15.12
N ALA A 367 8.90 11.21 13.95
CA ALA A 367 9.65 11.84 12.87
C ALA A 367 9.01 13.20 12.58
N SER A 368 9.81 14.27 12.63
CA SER A 368 9.38 15.64 12.37
C SER A 368 10.18 16.25 11.23
N ASP A 369 9.49 16.82 10.25
CA ASP A 369 10.05 17.66 9.19
C ASP A 369 9.81 19.15 9.47
N LEU A 370 9.28 19.46 10.66
CA LEU A 370 8.99 20.84 11.08
C LEU A 370 10.26 21.57 11.49
N PRO A 371 10.41 22.88 11.17
CA PRO A 371 11.60 23.66 11.47
C PRO A 371 11.75 24.00 12.95
N GLY A 372 10.72 23.76 13.77
CA GLY A 372 10.72 23.98 15.22
C GLY A 372 10.43 22.71 16.00
N ALA A 373 10.92 22.65 17.24
CA ALA A 373 10.56 21.58 18.16
C ALA A 373 9.07 21.67 18.55
N VAL A 374 8.42 20.51 18.71
CA VAL A 374 7.00 20.42 19.04
C VAL A 374 6.87 19.71 20.38
N ALA A 375 6.37 20.42 21.40
CA ALA A 375 6.02 19.85 22.69
C ALA A 375 4.53 19.45 22.71
N GLY A 376 4.21 18.37 23.39
CA GLY A 376 2.84 17.88 23.48
C GLY A 376 2.71 16.70 24.44
N THR A 377 1.53 16.09 24.42
CA THR A 377 1.20 14.90 25.21
C THR A 377 1.15 13.67 24.31
N LEU A 378 1.97 12.68 24.62
CA LEU A 378 1.87 11.34 24.05
C LEU A 378 0.93 10.50 24.90
N ARG A 379 -0.05 9.87 24.28
CA ARG A 379 -0.93 8.88 24.90
C ARG A 379 -0.66 7.50 24.31
N VAL A 380 -0.68 6.50 25.19
CA VAL A 380 -0.59 5.08 24.85
C VAL A 380 -1.84 4.41 25.41
N ASP A 381 -2.81 4.16 24.56
CA ASP A 381 -4.12 3.65 24.93
C ASP A 381 -4.29 2.20 24.47
N VAL A 382 -4.59 1.27 25.40
CA VAL A 382 -4.96 -0.12 25.09
C VAL A 382 -6.45 -0.20 24.90
N HIS A 383 -6.90 -0.53 23.71
CA HIS A 383 -8.30 -0.73 23.37
C HIS A 383 -8.63 -2.21 23.19
N LEU A 384 -9.80 -2.63 23.70
CA LEU A 384 -10.31 -3.97 23.50
C LEU A 384 -11.22 -4.01 22.26
N TRP A 385 -11.13 -5.09 21.49
CA TRP A 385 -12.01 -5.29 20.34
C TRP A 385 -13.48 -5.44 20.74
N ALA A 386 -13.72 -6.10 21.87
CA ALA A 386 -15.04 -6.55 22.29
C ALA A 386 -15.82 -5.56 23.15
N THR A 387 -15.28 -4.38 23.49
CA THR A 387 -15.94 -3.45 24.40
C THR A 387 -16.52 -2.22 23.73
N ALA A 388 -17.75 -1.89 24.14
CA ALA A 388 -18.37 -0.59 23.93
C ALA A 388 -18.78 -0.04 25.30
N PRO A 389 -18.56 1.25 25.62
CA PRO A 389 -17.98 2.31 24.80
C PRO A 389 -16.45 2.25 24.69
N ALA A 390 -15.89 3.02 23.77
CA ALA A 390 -14.47 3.05 23.36
C ALA A 390 -13.48 3.58 24.40
N TRP A 391 -13.71 3.38 25.68
CA TRP A 391 -12.74 3.75 26.71
C TRP A 391 -11.56 2.79 26.66
N PRO A 392 -10.31 3.30 26.74
CA PRO A 392 -9.17 2.42 26.83
C PRO A 392 -9.21 1.58 28.11
N ALA A 393 -8.87 0.29 28.00
CA ALA A 393 -8.73 -0.60 29.15
C ALA A 393 -7.52 -0.23 30.01
N HIS A 394 -6.52 0.41 29.40
CA HIS A 394 -5.35 0.99 30.03
C HIS A 394 -4.93 2.23 29.25
N SER A 395 -4.48 3.28 29.94
CA SER A 395 -3.99 4.51 29.33
C SER A 395 -2.76 5.01 30.07
N LEU A 396 -1.76 5.44 29.31
CA LEU A 396 -0.57 6.12 29.80
C LEU A 396 -0.45 7.46 29.08
N GLU A 397 -0.27 8.54 29.85
CA GLU A 397 -0.04 9.88 29.32
C GLU A 397 1.32 10.40 29.80
N LEU A 398 2.08 11.01 28.89
CA LEU A 398 3.36 11.58 29.21
C LEU A 398 3.67 12.81 28.34
N PRO A 399 4.32 13.83 28.93
CA PRO A 399 4.81 14.96 28.16
C PRO A 399 6.01 14.53 27.31
N VAL A 400 5.99 14.92 26.02
CA VAL A 400 7.05 14.62 25.06
C VAL A 400 7.40 15.88 24.30
N SER A 401 8.70 16.07 24.00
CA SER A 401 9.19 17.08 23.08
C SER A 401 9.86 16.41 21.90
N ILE A 402 9.39 16.71 20.70
CA ILE A 402 9.89 16.20 19.43
C ILE A 402 10.78 17.29 18.84
N ALA A 403 12.06 16.98 18.62
CA ALA A 403 13.02 17.95 18.08
C ALA A 403 12.68 18.34 16.62
N ALA A 404 13.10 19.54 16.24
CA ALA A 404 12.98 20.04 14.87
C ALA A 404 13.75 19.13 13.90
N GLU A 405 13.17 18.88 12.71
CA GLU A 405 13.81 18.17 11.59
C GLU A 405 14.49 16.86 11.99
N ALA A 406 13.93 16.13 12.96
CA ALA A 406 14.53 14.97 13.60
C ALA A 406 13.63 13.73 13.53
N SER A 407 14.27 12.58 13.69
CA SER A 407 13.60 11.31 13.97
C SER A 407 14.25 10.64 15.16
N ALA A 408 13.47 10.36 16.20
CA ALA A 408 13.98 9.78 17.44
C ALA A 408 12.95 8.88 18.13
N MET A 409 13.42 7.96 18.95
CA MET A 409 12.59 7.26 19.92
C MET A 409 12.19 8.26 21.01
N VAL A 410 10.89 8.40 21.25
CA VAL A 410 10.32 9.34 22.23
C VAL A 410 9.84 8.63 23.48
N HIS A 411 9.54 7.34 23.39
CA HIS A 411 9.14 6.53 24.55
C HIS A 411 9.37 5.03 24.29
N GLU A 412 9.61 4.29 25.38
CA GLU A 412 9.62 2.83 25.40
C GLU A 412 8.80 2.32 26.56
N VAL A 413 7.91 1.35 26.32
CA VAL A 413 7.08 0.72 27.36
C VAL A 413 7.01 -0.78 27.13
N SER A 414 7.03 -1.58 28.20
CA SER A 414 6.80 -3.02 28.09
C SER A 414 5.31 -3.31 27.91
N LEU A 415 4.97 -4.36 27.17
CA LEU A 415 3.58 -4.81 27.02
C LEU A 415 2.98 -5.22 28.38
N VAL A 416 3.79 -5.77 29.29
CA VAL A 416 3.38 -6.12 30.65
C VAL A 416 2.94 -4.87 31.43
N ALA A 417 3.65 -3.75 31.31
CA ALA A 417 3.27 -2.49 31.94
C ALA A 417 1.95 -1.92 31.35
N LEU A 418 1.62 -2.30 30.12
CA LEU A 418 0.33 -1.96 29.49
C LEU A 418 -0.78 -2.98 29.82
N GLY A 419 -0.53 -3.93 30.73
CA GLY A 419 -1.49 -4.97 31.07
C GLY A 419 -1.66 -6.08 30.02
N LEU A 420 -0.70 -6.16 29.08
CA LEU A 420 -0.65 -7.12 27.96
C LEU A 420 0.50 -8.09 28.20
N GLY A 421 0.29 -9.39 28.02
CA GLY A 421 1.40 -10.35 28.10
C GLY A 421 1.06 -11.62 28.90
N PRO A 422 2.06 -12.49 29.10
CA PRO A 422 1.85 -13.74 29.84
C PRO A 422 1.39 -13.47 31.28
N GLY A 423 0.24 -14.03 31.65
CA GLY A 423 -0.37 -13.83 32.99
C GLY A 423 -1.08 -12.48 33.16
N ALA A 424 -1.11 -11.61 32.16
CA ALA A 424 -1.90 -10.40 32.17
C ALA A 424 -3.41 -10.69 31.98
N LYS A 425 -4.24 -9.72 32.40
CA LYS A 425 -5.70 -9.84 32.26
C LYS A 425 -6.19 -9.71 30.81
N ILE A 426 -5.39 -9.10 29.94
CA ILE A 426 -5.74 -8.81 28.55
C ILE A 426 -4.85 -9.63 27.66
N ALA A 427 -5.46 -10.51 26.85
CA ALA A 427 -4.77 -11.25 25.81
C ALA A 427 -4.50 -10.34 24.59
N ARG A 428 -3.42 -10.60 23.84
CA ARG A 428 -3.05 -9.78 22.67
C ARG A 428 -4.10 -9.80 21.56
N ASP A 429 -4.74 -10.95 21.36
CA ASP A 429 -5.80 -11.12 20.38
C ASP A 429 -7.10 -10.40 20.74
N ASP A 430 -7.26 -9.98 22.01
CA ASP A 430 -8.40 -9.19 22.49
C ASP A 430 -8.20 -7.68 22.33
N ALA A 431 -6.99 -7.22 21.99
CA ALA A 431 -6.65 -5.80 22.07
C ALA A 431 -5.75 -5.31 20.93
N PHE A 432 -5.70 -4.01 20.79
CA PHE A 432 -4.69 -3.26 20.04
C PHE A 432 -4.27 -2.02 20.85
N VAL A 433 -3.17 -1.38 20.46
CA VAL A 433 -2.67 -0.16 21.12
C VAL A 433 -2.84 1.01 20.17
N ARG A 434 -3.48 2.09 20.62
CA ARG A 434 -3.49 3.37 19.91
C ARG A 434 -2.47 4.30 20.54
N LEU A 435 -1.54 4.77 19.74
CA LEU A 435 -0.64 5.85 20.10
C LEU A 435 -1.18 7.14 19.52
N SER A 436 -1.21 8.20 20.32
CA SER A 436 -1.58 9.51 19.81
C SER A 436 -0.73 10.60 20.45
N PHE A 437 -0.35 11.59 19.64
CA PHE A 437 0.36 12.76 20.09
C PHE A 437 -0.48 14.00 19.82
N GLU A 438 -0.67 14.81 20.85
CA GLU A 438 -1.41 16.06 20.80
C GLU A 438 -0.47 17.20 21.13
N PRO A 439 -0.13 18.07 20.17
CA PRO A 439 0.69 19.24 20.41
C PRO A 439 0.02 20.19 21.41
N ASN A 440 0.82 20.77 22.32
CA ASN A 440 0.31 21.74 23.31
C ASN A 440 -0.23 23.03 22.66
N ASP A 441 0.31 23.38 21.50
CA ASP A 441 -0.11 24.55 20.71
C ASP A 441 -0.33 24.12 19.25
N ALA A 442 -1.56 23.82 18.91
CA ALA A 442 -1.94 23.45 17.56
C ALA A 442 -1.80 24.61 16.53
N SER A 443 -1.65 25.85 17.00
CA SER A 443 -1.48 27.03 16.14
C SER A 443 -0.03 27.29 15.74
N ALA A 444 0.94 26.66 16.42
CA ALA A 444 2.37 26.98 16.28
C ALA A 444 3.06 26.34 15.08
N ALA A 445 2.41 25.45 14.33
CA ALA A 445 3.00 24.76 13.21
C ALA A 445 2.33 25.11 11.89
N PRO A 446 2.81 26.15 11.16
CA PRO A 446 2.29 26.47 9.82
C PRO A 446 2.52 25.28 8.88
N GLY A 447 1.43 24.73 8.32
CA GLY A 447 1.47 23.60 7.37
C GLY A 447 1.50 22.21 8.00
N ALA A 448 1.51 22.10 9.32
CA ALA A 448 1.45 20.82 10.01
C ALA A 448 0.06 20.57 10.56
N VAL A 449 -0.45 19.42 10.24
CA VAL A 449 -1.56 18.72 10.88
C VAL A 449 -2.95 19.08 10.35
N PRO A 450 -3.75 18.05 9.98
CA PRO A 450 -5.17 18.22 9.71
C PRO A 450 -5.86 18.93 10.89
N SER A 451 -7.00 19.52 10.65
CA SER A 451 -7.79 20.39 11.51
C SER A 451 -8.01 19.96 12.99
N THR A 452 -7.53 18.78 13.38
CA THR A 452 -7.60 18.27 14.76
C THR A 452 -6.30 18.39 15.55
N GLY A 453 -5.18 18.76 14.92
CA GLY A 453 -3.87 18.85 15.61
C GLY A 453 -3.28 17.53 16.11
N ARG A 454 -4.02 16.41 16.05
CA ARG A 454 -3.65 15.13 16.66
C ARG A 454 -3.08 14.16 15.64
N VAL A 455 -1.88 13.61 15.92
CA VAL A 455 -1.27 12.52 15.15
C VAL A 455 -1.50 11.21 15.88
N PHE A 456 -1.85 10.15 15.16
CA PHE A 456 -2.03 8.82 15.77
C PHE A 456 -1.54 7.69 14.86
N VAL A 457 -1.24 6.55 15.49
CA VAL A 457 -0.96 5.28 14.84
C VAL A 457 -1.53 4.13 15.67
N ASP A 458 -2.14 3.15 15.02
CA ASP A 458 -2.66 1.94 15.66
C ASP A 458 -1.65 0.80 15.51
N VAL A 459 -1.38 0.11 16.60
CA VAL A 459 -0.44 -1.00 16.72
C VAL A 459 -1.22 -2.29 16.90
N TRP A 460 -1.17 -3.12 15.88
CA TRP A 460 -1.83 -4.42 15.91
C TRP A 460 -0.95 -5.44 16.60
N LEU A 461 -1.46 -6.03 17.69
CA LEU A 461 -0.71 -6.96 18.54
C LEU A 461 -0.69 -8.38 17.97
N THR A 462 -1.62 -8.67 17.07
CA THR A 462 -1.75 -9.94 16.34
C THR A 462 -2.26 -9.67 14.93
N PRO A 463 -2.02 -10.56 13.96
CA PRO A 463 -2.67 -10.48 12.66
C PRO A 463 -4.20 -10.45 12.79
N PHE A 464 -4.90 -9.73 11.92
CA PHE A 464 -6.38 -9.60 11.97
C PHE A 464 -7.11 -10.94 11.96
N LYS A 465 -6.57 -11.97 11.28
CA LYS A 465 -7.16 -13.33 11.29
C LYS A 465 -7.24 -13.97 12.67
N SER A 466 -6.36 -13.54 13.59
CA SER A 466 -6.27 -14.04 14.96
C SER A 466 -6.91 -13.10 15.98
N ALA A 467 -7.17 -11.85 15.61
CA ALA A 467 -7.79 -10.85 16.47
C ALA A 467 -9.25 -11.25 16.79
N ARG A 468 -9.64 -11.17 18.06
CA ARG A 468 -11.02 -11.43 18.51
C ARG A 468 -11.87 -10.18 18.38
N MET A 469 -11.99 -9.71 17.14
CA MET A 469 -12.82 -8.54 16.84
C MET A 469 -14.29 -8.84 17.12
N THR A 470 -15.02 -7.82 17.54
CA THR A 470 -16.49 -7.87 17.65
C THR A 470 -17.10 -7.37 16.35
N ARG A 471 -18.30 -7.86 16.03
CA ARG A 471 -19.04 -7.43 14.84
C ARG A 471 -19.19 -5.91 14.82
N ALA A 472 -18.43 -5.27 13.98
CA ALA A 472 -18.51 -3.84 13.72
C ALA A 472 -19.47 -3.59 12.56
N GLN A 473 -20.31 -2.57 12.73
CA GLN A 473 -21.27 -2.13 11.71
C GLN A 473 -21.08 -0.63 11.50
N PRO A 474 -20.00 -0.23 10.80
CA PRO A 474 -19.82 1.18 10.49
C PRO A 474 -20.95 1.65 9.58
N ALA A 475 -21.55 2.79 9.90
CA ALA A 475 -22.69 3.34 9.18
C ALA A 475 -22.52 4.84 8.96
N ILE A 476 -22.97 5.32 7.81
CA ILE A 476 -23.03 6.75 7.51
C ILE A 476 -24.29 7.32 8.15
N VAL A 477 -24.10 8.14 9.20
CA VAL A 477 -25.19 8.71 10.00
C VAL A 477 -25.63 10.09 9.51
N SER A 478 -24.80 10.78 8.73
CA SER A 478 -25.19 12.00 8.04
C SER A 478 -24.41 12.19 6.73
N LEU A 479 -25.04 12.85 5.76
CA LEU A 479 -24.46 13.24 4.49
C LEU A 479 -25.06 14.58 4.07
N ALA A 480 -24.20 15.58 3.84
CA ALA A 480 -24.61 16.92 3.43
C ALA A 480 -23.69 17.42 2.29
N GLN A 481 -24.26 17.94 1.23
CA GLN A 481 -23.52 18.60 0.17
C GLN A 481 -23.24 20.05 0.57
N THR A 482 -21.97 20.46 0.53
CA THR A 482 -21.53 21.79 0.94
C THR A 482 -21.19 22.70 -0.25
N SER A 483 -20.95 22.11 -1.43
CA SER A 483 -20.81 22.82 -2.70
C SER A 483 -21.19 21.91 -3.88
N LEU A 484 -21.09 22.39 -5.11
CA LEU A 484 -21.36 21.58 -6.31
C LEU A 484 -20.45 20.34 -6.40
N THR A 485 -19.24 20.39 -5.82
CA THR A 485 -18.22 19.32 -5.88
C THR A 485 -17.84 18.78 -4.51
N ARG A 486 -18.43 19.24 -3.41
CA ARG A 486 -18.03 18.84 -2.06
C ARG A 486 -19.20 18.39 -1.22
N ALA A 487 -18.99 17.31 -0.47
CA ALA A 487 -19.89 16.82 0.57
C ALA A 487 -19.15 16.56 1.87
N VAL A 488 -19.89 16.57 2.97
CA VAL A 488 -19.42 16.18 4.31
C VAL A 488 -20.30 15.03 4.79
N LEU A 489 -19.68 14.01 5.33
CA LEU A 489 -20.38 12.86 5.90
C LEU A 489 -19.85 12.54 7.29
N ARG A 490 -20.69 11.94 8.12
CA ARG A 490 -20.31 11.43 9.44
C ARG A 490 -20.56 9.94 9.50
N ILE A 491 -19.62 9.24 10.09
CA ILE A 491 -19.62 7.79 10.24
C ILE A 491 -19.59 7.47 11.73
N LEU A 492 -20.35 6.46 12.12
CA LEU A 492 -20.41 5.90 13.46
C LEU A 492 -20.34 4.39 13.37
N SER A 493 -19.74 3.70 14.35
CA SER A 493 -19.78 2.24 14.47
C SER A 493 -20.25 1.82 15.86
N ASN A 494 -21.00 0.72 15.94
CA ASN A 494 -21.43 0.10 17.20
C ASN A 494 -20.30 -0.60 17.95
N ALA A 495 -19.26 -1.04 17.24
CA ALA A 495 -18.05 -1.67 17.77
C ALA A 495 -16.83 -1.11 17.04
N THR A 496 -15.62 -1.41 17.53
CA THR A 496 -14.39 -0.95 16.88
C THR A 496 -14.24 -1.57 15.50
N ALA A 497 -14.18 -0.73 14.47
CA ALA A 497 -14.04 -1.09 13.07
C ALA A 497 -12.63 -0.78 12.57
N ALA A 498 -11.87 -1.81 12.17
CA ALA A 498 -10.50 -1.66 11.68
C ALA A 498 -10.45 -1.45 10.17
N LEU A 499 -9.50 -0.61 9.72
CA LEU A 499 -9.24 -0.30 8.31
C LEU A 499 -10.51 0.09 7.55
N VAL A 500 -11.25 1.05 8.12
CA VAL A 500 -12.51 1.53 7.53
C VAL A 500 -12.25 2.14 6.15
N ALA A 501 -13.01 1.69 5.17
CA ALA A 501 -13.08 2.23 3.82
C ALA A 501 -14.45 2.88 3.60
N VAL A 502 -14.46 4.06 2.99
CA VAL A 502 -15.65 4.70 2.45
C VAL A 502 -15.47 4.78 0.94
N GLU A 503 -16.45 4.28 0.22
CA GLU A 503 -16.39 4.18 -1.24
C GLU A 503 -17.62 4.86 -1.86
N SER A 504 -17.42 5.44 -3.04
CA SER A 504 -18.50 6.01 -3.84
C SER A 504 -18.41 5.46 -5.25
N ASP A 505 -19.32 4.55 -5.60
CA ASP A 505 -19.36 3.95 -6.95
C ASP A 505 -19.93 4.91 -7.99
N ALA A 506 -20.86 5.77 -7.59
CA ALA A 506 -21.61 6.63 -8.51
C ALA A 506 -20.93 7.98 -8.79
N VAL A 507 -20.06 8.46 -7.91
CA VAL A 507 -19.38 9.76 -8.04
C VAL A 507 -17.89 9.57 -7.83
N VAL A 508 -17.09 9.90 -8.84
CA VAL A 508 -15.63 9.83 -8.75
C VAL A 508 -15.08 11.03 -8.00
N GLY A 509 -14.30 10.76 -6.97
CA GLY A 509 -13.69 11.77 -6.11
C GLY A 509 -12.81 11.15 -5.03
N ALA A 510 -12.41 11.97 -4.07
CA ALA A 510 -11.55 11.57 -2.97
C ALA A 510 -12.18 11.92 -1.62
N PHE A 511 -12.12 11.01 -0.67
CA PHE A 511 -12.41 11.28 0.73
C PHE A 511 -11.19 11.87 1.42
N SER A 512 -11.40 12.63 2.48
CA SER A 512 -10.31 13.24 3.26
C SER A 512 -9.49 12.23 4.05
N ASP A 513 -10.01 11.03 4.32
CA ASP A 513 -9.32 9.94 5.01
C ASP A 513 -9.93 8.57 4.65
N GLY A 514 -9.14 7.51 4.85
CA GLY A 514 -9.50 6.10 4.67
C GLY A 514 -8.48 5.20 5.36
N ALA A 515 -8.74 3.89 5.40
CA ALA A 515 -7.91 2.91 6.10
C ALA A 515 -7.64 3.31 7.57
N PHE A 516 -8.60 3.90 8.23
CA PHE A 516 -8.52 4.28 9.64
C PHE A 516 -9.27 3.30 10.52
N THR A 517 -9.00 3.32 11.83
CA THR A 517 -9.79 2.61 12.83
C THR A 517 -10.80 3.55 13.45
N LEU A 518 -12.06 3.16 13.40
CA LEU A 518 -13.17 3.85 14.06
C LEU A 518 -13.50 3.13 15.38
N LEU A 519 -13.32 3.81 16.49
CA LEU A 519 -13.66 3.24 17.80
C LEU A 519 -15.18 3.15 18.00
N ALA A 520 -15.61 2.23 18.86
CA ALA A 520 -17.02 2.06 19.18
C ALA A 520 -17.64 3.35 19.72
N GLY A 521 -18.69 3.87 19.08
CA GLY A 521 -19.36 5.11 19.46
C GLY A 521 -18.63 6.40 19.06
N GLU A 522 -17.44 6.32 18.49
CA GLU A 522 -16.75 7.47 17.89
C GLU A 522 -17.49 7.94 16.65
N VAL A 523 -17.72 9.25 16.53
CA VAL A 523 -18.23 9.87 15.30
C VAL A 523 -17.06 10.48 14.55
N ARG A 524 -16.80 9.99 13.34
CA ARG A 524 -15.79 10.55 12.46
C ARG A 524 -16.42 11.30 11.31
N GLU A 525 -15.96 12.54 11.12
CA GLU A 525 -16.36 13.37 9.98
C GLU A 525 -15.34 13.27 8.86
N LEU A 526 -15.83 13.05 7.63
CA LEU A 526 -15.03 13.05 6.42
C LEU A 526 -15.59 14.08 5.43
N THR A 527 -14.71 14.68 4.67
CA THR A 527 -15.07 15.46 3.48
C THR A 527 -14.85 14.60 2.24
N PHE A 528 -15.70 14.80 1.25
CA PHE A 528 -15.57 14.23 -0.07
C PHE A 528 -15.43 15.35 -1.09
N GLU A 529 -14.46 15.23 -1.98
CA GLU A 529 -14.23 16.17 -3.08
C GLU A 529 -14.37 15.43 -4.41
N ALA A 530 -15.42 15.76 -5.16
CA ALA A 530 -15.69 15.18 -6.46
C ALA A 530 -14.90 15.90 -7.56
N ARG A 531 -14.56 15.17 -8.62
CA ARG A 531 -13.89 15.74 -9.81
C ARG A 531 -14.79 16.62 -10.68
N ALA A 532 -16.10 16.45 -10.56
CA ALA A 532 -17.11 17.19 -11.29
C ALA A 532 -18.32 17.46 -10.40
N PRO A 533 -19.18 18.44 -10.73
CA PRO A 533 -20.44 18.64 -10.04
C PRO A 533 -21.28 17.36 -10.02
N PHE A 534 -21.92 17.09 -8.88
CA PHE A 534 -22.75 15.89 -8.69
C PHE A 534 -24.05 16.22 -7.97
N ALA A 535 -25.03 15.33 -8.07
CA ALA A 535 -26.25 15.39 -7.27
C ALA A 535 -26.07 14.56 -5.99
N LEU A 536 -26.50 15.11 -4.84
CA LEU A 536 -26.39 14.43 -3.54
C LEU A 536 -27.07 13.05 -3.55
N GLU A 537 -28.19 12.92 -4.23
CA GLU A 537 -28.91 11.65 -4.35
C GLU A 537 -28.13 10.60 -5.13
N GLN A 538 -27.42 11.01 -6.18
CA GLN A 538 -26.53 10.12 -6.93
C GLN A 538 -25.42 9.58 -6.00
N MET A 539 -24.78 10.45 -5.22
CA MET A 539 -23.77 10.03 -4.26
C MET A 539 -24.36 9.07 -3.22
N ARG A 540 -25.56 9.36 -2.69
CA ARG A 540 -26.23 8.54 -1.66
C ARG A 540 -26.47 7.12 -2.13
N GLN A 541 -26.83 6.91 -3.39
CA GLN A 541 -27.12 5.59 -3.98
C GLN A 541 -25.86 4.75 -4.17
N GLY A 542 -24.70 5.38 -4.40
CA GLY A 542 -23.43 4.68 -4.62
C GLY A 542 -22.47 4.70 -3.43
N LEU A 543 -22.90 5.25 -2.29
CA LEU A 543 -22.05 5.41 -1.12
C LEU A 543 -22.12 4.19 -0.21
N SER A 544 -20.96 3.64 0.13
CA SER A 544 -20.83 2.51 1.06
C SER A 544 -19.73 2.76 2.08
N VAL A 545 -19.82 2.07 3.22
CA VAL A 545 -18.78 2.03 4.25
C VAL A 545 -18.60 0.59 4.71
N ARG A 546 -17.35 0.17 4.89
CA ARG A 546 -16.99 -1.17 5.34
C ARG A 546 -15.69 -1.18 6.16
N SER A 547 -15.43 -2.29 6.81
CA SER A 547 -14.23 -2.57 7.61
C SER A 547 -13.73 -4.00 7.37
N VAL A 548 -12.63 -4.38 8.00
CA VAL A 548 -12.13 -5.76 7.94
C VAL A 548 -13.16 -6.77 8.42
N TRP A 549 -13.98 -6.42 9.44
CA TRP A 549 -15.01 -7.33 9.96
C TRP A 549 -16.00 -7.78 8.88
N ASP A 550 -16.38 -6.90 7.96
CA ASP A 550 -17.37 -7.19 6.93
C ASP A 550 -16.94 -8.34 6.00
N THR A 551 -15.63 -8.61 5.90
CA THR A 551 -15.08 -9.74 5.14
C THR A 551 -15.18 -11.08 5.88
N TYR A 552 -15.59 -11.08 7.16
CA TYR A 552 -15.72 -12.27 8.02
C TYR A 552 -17.16 -12.71 8.22
N GLU A 553 -18.15 -11.91 7.85
CA GLU A 553 -19.58 -12.18 8.08
C GLU A 553 -20.11 -13.47 7.42
N GLY A 554 -19.41 -14.02 6.43
CA GLY A 554 -19.78 -15.27 5.78
C GLY A 554 -19.48 -16.55 6.62
N GLU A 555 -18.63 -16.44 7.64
CA GLU A 555 -18.20 -17.58 8.46
C GLU A 555 -19.08 -17.79 9.71
N GLU A 556 -19.78 -16.76 10.20
CA GLU A 556 -20.64 -16.86 11.39
C GLU A 556 -22.10 -17.24 11.09
N ALA A 557 -22.50 -17.26 9.84
CA ALA A 557 -23.86 -17.61 9.42
C ALA A 557 -24.09 -19.13 9.27
N THR A 558 -23.11 -19.94 9.66
CA THR A 558 -23.18 -21.42 9.75
C THR A 558 -22.85 -21.88 11.16
#